data_e084f1dbbcc15a2ceee2f7186e3bc4be
#
_entry.id   e084f1dbbcc15a2ceee2f7186e3bc4be
#
_cell.length_a   1.000
_cell.length_b   1.000
_cell.length_c   1.000
_cell.angle_alpha   90.00
_cell.angle_beta   90.00
_cell.angle_gamma   90.00
#
_symmetry.space_group_name_H-M   'P 1'
#
loop_
_entity.id
_entity.type
_entity.pdbx_description
1 polymer ?
#
loop_
_entity_poly.entity_id
_entity_poly.type
_entity_poly.pdbx_seq_one_letter_code
_entity_poly.pdbx_strand_id
1 'polypeptide(L)'
;MERFLVPGQTEVRVEEAGRYYLWNDHETILDGRKYSHAAHIPDGVEIQVEDDAGQNLKFHTNSSISMGGSGQKKSIGYVELEEPGPVRIVVSGEMDKRVFSFGPSSFSKLIGMMVISFALTGVMLLSAIICFVIGIIKMVKASREPQADGV
;
A
#
# COMPACT_ATOMS: atom_id res chain seq x y z
N MET A 1 -0.49 0.81 10.02
CA MET A 1 0.73 1.65 10.00
C MET A 1 0.83 2.28 11.36
N GLU A 2 1.88 1.97 12.09
CA GLU A 2 2.11 2.42 13.45
C GLU A 2 2.99 3.65 13.47
N ARG A 3 2.69 4.63 14.33
CA ARG A 3 3.40 5.91 14.42
C ARG A 3 4.07 6.03 15.77
N PHE A 4 5.28 6.54 15.80
CA PHE A 4 6.07 6.71 17.02
C PHE A 4 7.02 7.89 16.93
N LEU A 5 7.47 8.34 18.09
CA LEU A 5 8.43 9.45 18.19
C LEU A 5 9.86 8.94 18.17
N VAL A 6 10.71 9.66 17.45
CA VAL A 6 12.16 9.42 17.38
C VAL A 6 12.93 10.72 17.73
N PRO A 7 14.18 10.63 18.21
CA PRO A 7 14.96 9.43 18.50
C PRO A 7 14.38 8.61 19.66
N GLY A 8 14.60 7.30 19.62
CA GLY A 8 14.10 6.37 20.62
C GLY A 8 13.95 4.96 20.06
N GLN A 9 13.33 4.08 20.84
CA GLN A 9 13.02 2.73 20.44
C GLN A 9 11.53 2.45 20.52
N THR A 10 11.04 1.62 19.62
CA THR A 10 9.66 1.13 19.63
C THR A 10 9.61 -0.33 19.20
N GLU A 11 8.58 -1.03 19.62
CA GLU A 11 8.28 -2.37 19.19
C GLU A 11 6.96 -2.35 18.43
N VAL A 12 6.96 -2.91 17.24
CA VAL A 12 5.80 -2.97 16.34
C VAL A 12 5.48 -4.42 16.05
N ARG A 13 4.25 -4.84 16.22
CA ARG A 13 3.82 -6.18 15.86
C ARG A 13 3.40 -6.23 14.40
N VAL A 14 4.06 -7.11 13.66
CA VAL A 14 3.79 -7.37 12.25
C VAL A 14 2.93 -8.62 12.12
N GLU A 15 1.83 -8.52 11.40
CA GLU A 15 0.84 -9.61 11.26
C GLU A 15 1.09 -10.51 10.04
N GLU A 16 1.76 -10.00 9.03
CA GLU A 16 2.01 -10.70 7.77
C GLU A 16 3.47 -10.55 7.35
N ALA A 17 4.05 -11.60 6.76
CA ALA A 17 5.35 -11.50 6.09
C ALA A 17 5.28 -10.52 4.91
N GLY A 18 6.40 -9.90 4.56
CA GLY A 18 6.45 -8.98 3.43
C GLY A 18 7.35 -7.78 3.63
N ARG A 19 7.19 -6.80 2.74
CA ARG A 19 7.98 -5.58 2.75
C ARG A 19 7.31 -4.49 3.57
N TYR A 20 8.05 -3.98 4.57
CA TYR A 20 7.62 -2.92 5.48
C TYR A 20 8.47 -1.70 5.31
N TYR A 21 7.83 -0.56 5.16
CA TYR A 21 8.49 0.73 4.95
C TYR A 21 8.53 1.53 6.24
N LEU A 22 9.67 2.19 6.45
CA LEU A 22 9.83 3.21 7.46
C LEU A 22 9.71 4.58 6.78
N TRP A 23 8.87 5.45 7.36
CA TRP A 23 8.56 6.76 6.81
C TRP A 23 8.92 7.85 7.81
N ASN A 24 9.41 8.97 7.31
CA ASN A 24 9.50 10.21 8.04
C ASN A 24 8.20 11.01 7.79
N ASP A 25 7.35 11.10 8.79
CA ASP A 25 6.11 11.90 8.76
C ASP A 25 6.47 13.36 9.08
N HIS A 26 7.04 14.06 8.10
CA HIS A 26 7.67 15.37 8.32
C HIS A 26 6.66 16.52 8.49
N GLU A 27 5.41 16.34 8.06
CA GLU A 27 4.29 17.23 8.40
C GLU A 27 3.13 16.38 8.90
N THR A 28 2.92 16.36 10.21
CA THR A 28 1.88 15.52 10.81
C THR A 28 1.41 16.05 12.16
N ILE A 29 0.29 15.50 12.62
CA ILE A 29 -0.22 15.71 13.98
C ILE A 29 -0.21 14.34 14.67
N LEU A 30 0.44 14.29 15.84
CA LEU A 30 0.45 13.14 16.73
C LEU A 30 0.10 13.62 18.15
N ASP A 31 -0.87 12.96 18.77
CA ASP A 31 -1.35 13.28 20.13
C ASP A 31 -1.69 14.79 20.32
N GLY A 32 -2.32 15.40 19.30
CA GLY A 32 -2.70 16.80 19.31
C GLY A 32 -1.56 17.80 19.10
N ARG A 33 -0.34 17.34 18.93
CA ARG A 33 0.84 18.17 18.65
C ARG A 33 1.18 18.14 17.16
N LYS A 34 1.44 19.33 16.61
CA LYS A 34 1.91 19.46 15.23
C LYS A 34 3.43 19.27 15.18
N TYR A 35 3.87 18.43 14.28
CA TYR A 35 5.28 18.22 13.93
C TYR A 35 5.50 18.69 12.50
N SER A 36 6.52 19.53 12.32
CA SER A 36 6.90 20.05 11.01
C SER A 36 8.42 20.14 10.94
N HIS A 37 9.01 19.30 10.10
CA HIS A 37 10.45 19.15 9.93
C HIS A 37 10.81 19.06 8.47
N ALA A 38 12.12 19.07 8.16
CA ALA A 38 12.57 18.78 6.82
C ALA A 38 12.23 17.34 6.40
N ALA A 39 11.92 17.15 5.13
CA ALA A 39 11.57 15.84 4.58
C ALA A 39 12.74 14.84 4.59
N HIS A 40 13.99 15.33 4.64
CA HIS A 40 15.17 14.48 4.80
C HIS A 40 15.52 14.30 6.28
N ILE A 41 16.19 13.21 6.56
CA ILE A 41 16.72 12.91 7.89
C ILE A 41 18.10 13.56 7.99
N PRO A 42 18.46 14.13 9.15
CA PRO A 42 19.82 14.64 9.36
C PRO A 42 20.89 13.56 9.18
N ASP A 43 22.06 13.96 8.77
CA ASP A 43 23.21 13.08 8.70
C ASP A 43 23.58 12.56 10.11
N GLY A 44 24.12 11.35 10.19
CA GLY A 44 24.52 10.73 11.44
C GLY A 44 23.38 10.07 12.23
N VAL A 45 22.17 10.00 11.67
CA VAL A 45 21.08 9.20 12.26
C VAL A 45 21.25 7.75 11.86
N GLU A 46 21.29 6.88 12.87
CA GLU A 46 21.36 5.44 12.71
C GLU A 46 19.99 4.81 12.92
N ILE A 47 19.63 3.90 12.04
CA ILE A 47 18.37 3.15 12.09
C ILE A 47 18.70 1.67 12.14
N GLN A 48 18.27 1.00 13.19
CA GLN A 48 18.41 -0.44 13.38
C GLN A 48 17.02 -1.04 13.49
N VAL A 49 16.82 -2.16 12.83
CA VAL A 49 15.57 -2.91 12.87
C VAL A 49 15.93 -4.35 13.24
N GLU A 50 15.38 -4.82 14.35
CA GLU A 50 15.65 -6.15 14.89
C GLU A 50 14.38 -6.99 14.84
N ASP A 51 14.55 -8.29 14.60
CA ASP A 51 13.47 -9.27 14.72
C ASP A 51 13.23 -9.69 16.19
N ASP A 52 12.31 -10.64 16.39
CA ASP A 52 11.99 -11.24 17.70
C ASP A 52 13.20 -11.92 18.38
N ALA A 53 14.12 -12.46 17.58
CA ALA A 53 15.34 -13.08 18.08
C ALA A 53 16.46 -12.07 18.40
N GLY A 54 16.23 -10.77 18.20
CA GLY A 54 17.23 -9.71 18.38
C GLY A 54 18.27 -9.67 17.25
N GLN A 55 17.98 -10.28 16.10
CA GLN A 55 18.85 -10.21 14.94
C GLN A 55 18.58 -8.94 14.14
N ASN A 56 19.66 -8.25 13.77
CA ASN A 56 19.54 -7.08 12.90
C ASN A 56 19.06 -7.47 11.50
N LEU A 57 17.91 -6.94 11.13
CA LEU A 57 17.38 -7.07 9.79
C LEU A 57 18.07 -6.10 8.84
N LYS A 58 18.26 -6.52 7.59
CA LYS A 58 18.87 -5.68 6.58
C LYS A 58 17.94 -4.53 6.21
N PHE A 59 18.30 -3.33 6.64
CA PHE A 59 17.59 -2.11 6.27
C PHE A 59 18.06 -1.60 4.91
N HIS A 60 17.13 -1.47 3.96
CA HIS A 60 17.39 -0.95 2.62
C HIS A 60 16.97 0.51 2.56
N THR A 61 17.92 1.41 2.48
CA THR A 61 17.65 2.84 2.33
C THR A 61 16.96 3.12 0.99
N ASN A 62 15.79 3.76 1.04
CA ASN A 62 15.04 4.18 -0.14
C ASN A 62 14.23 5.43 0.16
N SER A 63 14.68 6.57 -0.33
CA SER A 63 14.05 7.87 -0.12
C SER A 63 13.23 8.38 -1.31
N SER A 64 12.89 7.49 -2.25
CA SER A 64 12.26 7.88 -3.53
C SER A 64 10.74 8.05 -3.47
N ILE A 65 10.08 7.57 -2.42
CA ILE A 65 8.62 7.58 -2.33
C ILE A 65 8.17 8.70 -1.38
N SER A 66 7.34 9.62 -1.88
CA SER A 66 6.68 10.64 -1.10
C SER A 66 5.18 10.45 -1.17
N MET A 67 4.48 10.62 -0.05
CA MET A 67 3.03 10.53 0.01
C MET A 67 2.47 11.77 0.69
N GLY A 68 1.47 12.36 0.07
CA GLY A 68 0.65 13.44 0.62
C GLY A 68 -0.73 12.93 1.04
N GLY A 69 -1.44 13.73 1.83
CA GLY A 69 -2.77 13.41 2.34
C GLY A 69 -3.08 14.30 3.54
N SER A 70 -3.50 13.70 4.66
CA SER A 70 -3.67 14.41 5.95
C SER A 70 -2.35 14.84 6.61
N GLY A 71 -1.22 14.63 5.95
CA GLY A 71 0.14 14.98 6.33
C GLY A 71 1.08 14.64 5.19
N GLN A 72 2.35 15.06 5.29
CA GLN A 72 3.36 14.72 4.31
C GLN A 72 4.36 13.74 4.90
N LYS A 73 4.63 12.68 4.19
CA LYS A 73 5.60 11.66 4.58
C LYS A 73 6.51 11.25 3.42
N LYS A 74 7.73 10.94 3.76
CA LYS A 74 8.75 10.48 2.82
C LYS A 74 9.35 9.17 3.30
N SER A 75 9.47 8.20 2.40
CA SER A 75 10.11 6.93 2.70
C SER A 75 11.57 7.14 3.07
N ILE A 76 12.00 6.51 4.14
CA ILE A 76 13.40 6.44 4.59
C ILE A 76 14.05 5.18 4.03
N GLY A 77 13.32 4.07 4.07
CA GLY A 77 13.79 2.77 3.65
C GLY A 77 12.75 1.69 3.93
N TYR A 78 13.17 0.44 3.76
CA TYR A 78 12.33 -0.71 4.02
C TYR A 78 13.14 -1.89 4.55
N VAL A 79 12.44 -2.82 5.19
CA VAL A 79 12.91 -4.14 5.55
C VAL A 79 12.01 -5.20 4.92
N GLU A 80 12.56 -6.37 4.65
CA GLU A 80 11.81 -7.55 4.23
C GLU A 80 11.72 -8.51 5.41
N LEU A 81 10.50 -8.83 5.82
CA LEU A 81 10.20 -9.73 6.90
C LEU A 81 9.73 -11.06 6.33
N GLU A 82 10.41 -12.13 6.67
CA GLU A 82 10.09 -13.48 6.21
C GLU A 82 8.93 -14.09 6.98
N GLU A 83 8.75 -13.69 8.24
CA GLU A 83 7.73 -14.21 9.13
C GLU A 83 7.02 -13.06 9.89
N PRO A 84 5.76 -13.25 10.30
CA PRO A 84 5.07 -12.32 11.19
C PRO A 84 5.67 -12.41 12.61
N GLY A 85 5.71 -11.29 13.31
CA GLY A 85 6.26 -11.24 14.66
C GLY A 85 6.46 -9.82 15.17
N PRO A 86 6.96 -9.65 16.40
CA PRO A 86 7.39 -8.35 16.89
C PRO A 86 8.69 -7.92 16.21
N VAL A 87 8.76 -6.65 15.87
CA VAL A 87 9.92 -6.01 15.26
C VAL A 87 10.29 -4.82 16.12
N ARG A 88 11.53 -4.76 16.57
CA ARG A 88 12.07 -3.63 17.31
C ARG A 88 12.76 -2.67 16.37
N ILE A 89 12.38 -1.40 16.46
CA ILE A 89 12.98 -0.32 15.68
C ILE A 89 13.69 0.62 16.65
N VAL A 90 14.98 0.81 16.42
CA VAL A 90 15.82 1.71 17.20
C VAL A 90 16.32 2.81 16.27
N VAL A 91 16.05 4.05 16.64
CA VAL A 91 16.52 5.23 15.92
C VAL A 91 17.35 6.07 16.87
N SER A 92 18.62 6.24 16.54
CA SER A 92 19.60 6.97 17.35
C SER A 92 20.28 8.05 16.50
N GLY A 93 20.91 9.00 17.17
CA GLY A 93 21.58 10.12 16.55
C GLY A 93 21.04 11.47 17.02
N GLU A 94 21.70 12.53 16.62
CA GLU A 94 21.38 13.88 17.05
C GLU A 94 20.34 14.47 16.09
N MET A 95 19.08 14.49 16.55
CA MET A 95 17.96 15.04 15.79
C MET A 95 16.86 15.60 16.70
N ASP A 96 16.06 16.53 16.17
CA ASP A 96 14.83 16.98 16.82
C ASP A 96 13.80 15.85 16.88
N LYS A 97 12.96 15.90 17.94
CA LYS A 97 11.84 14.95 18.07
C LYS A 97 10.92 15.03 16.87
N ARG A 98 10.81 13.96 16.12
CA ARG A 98 9.94 13.84 14.94
C ARG A 98 9.15 12.55 14.95
N VAL A 99 8.19 12.46 14.06
CA VAL A 99 7.31 11.29 13.96
C VAL A 99 7.79 10.41 12.81
N PHE A 100 8.00 9.14 13.13
CA PHE A 100 8.15 8.10 12.11
C PHE A 100 6.92 7.21 12.10
N SER A 101 6.68 6.59 10.96
CA SER A 101 5.67 5.55 10.84
C SER A 101 6.23 4.32 10.15
N PHE A 102 5.80 3.15 10.63
CA PHE A 102 6.21 1.85 10.11
C PHE A 102 4.99 1.05 9.68
N GLY A 103 5.07 0.40 8.53
CA GLY A 103 3.97 -0.42 8.06
C GLY A 103 4.15 -0.94 6.64
N PRO A 104 3.26 -1.85 6.23
CA PRO A 104 3.31 -2.46 4.92
C PRO A 104 3.07 -1.41 3.83
N SER A 105 3.58 -1.68 2.64
CA SER A 105 3.27 -0.87 1.47
C SER A 105 1.77 -0.95 1.17
N SER A 106 1.06 0.15 1.36
CA SER A 106 -0.36 0.24 0.95
C SER A 106 -0.54 0.09 -0.56
N PHE A 107 0.54 0.23 -1.32
CA PHE A 107 0.53 0.19 -2.78
C PHE A 107 0.24 -1.22 -3.32
N SER A 108 0.71 -2.27 -2.66
CA SER A 108 0.43 -3.66 -3.06
C SER A 108 -1.04 -4.03 -2.91
N LYS A 109 -1.69 -3.57 -1.84
CA LYS A 109 -3.13 -3.77 -1.62
C LYS A 109 -3.97 -2.99 -2.65
N LEU A 110 -3.54 -1.79 -3.01
CA LEU A 110 -4.21 -0.96 -4.02
C LEU A 110 -4.14 -1.60 -5.41
N ILE A 111 -2.96 -2.10 -5.80
CA ILE A 111 -2.79 -2.82 -7.08
C ILE A 111 -3.64 -4.08 -7.11
N GLY A 112 -3.67 -4.86 -6.04
CA GLY A 112 -4.51 -6.06 -5.93
C GLY A 112 -5.99 -5.74 -6.15
N MET A 113 -6.52 -4.70 -5.52
CA MET A 113 -7.88 -4.22 -5.73
C MET A 113 -8.13 -3.76 -7.18
N MET A 114 -7.20 -3.02 -7.78
CA MET A 114 -7.32 -2.60 -9.19
C MET A 114 -7.38 -3.79 -10.13
N VAL A 115 -6.51 -4.78 -9.99
CA VAL A 115 -6.49 -5.97 -10.84
C VAL A 115 -7.80 -6.74 -10.76
N ILE A 116 -8.35 -6.94 -9.55
CA ILE A 116 -9.64 -7.60 -9.35
C ILE A 116 -10.77 -6.80 -10.01
N SER A 117 -10.76 -5.48 -9.86
CA SER A 117 -11.78 -4.60 -10.47
C SER A 117 -11.75 -4.66 -11.99
N PHE A 118 -10.56 -4.63 -12.60
CA PHE A 118 -10.41 -4.77 -14.06
C PHE A 118 -10.84 -6.15 -14.57
N ALA A 119 -10.53 -7.23 -13.85
CA ALA A 119 -10.97 -8.56 -14.22
C ALA A 119 -12.50 -8.68 -14.21
N LEU A 120 -13.15 -8.17 -13.17
CA LEU A 120 -14.62 -8.18 -13.05
C LEU A 120 -15.29 -7.39 -14.16
N THR A 121 -14.77 -6.19 -14.46
CA THR A 121 -15.28 -5.34 -15.54
C THR A 121 -15.12 -6.01 -16.90
N GLY A 122 -13.99 -6.67 -17.14
CA GLY A 122 -13.74 -7.41 -18.38
C GLY A 122 -14.74 -8.56 -18.60
N VAL A 123 -15.05 -9.32 -17.56
CA VAL A 123 -16.06 -10.40 -17.62
C VAL A 123 -17.46 -9.85 -17.92
N MET A 124 -17.84 -8.75 -17.27
CA MET A 124 -19.14 -8.10 -17.55
C MET A 124 -19.25 -7.61 -19.00
N LEU A 125 -18.19 -7.03 -19.53
CA LEU A 125 -18.18 -6.52 -20.90
C LEU A 125 -18.26 -7.65 -21.93
N LEU A 126 -17.54 -8.75 -21.70
CA LEU A 126 -17.64 -9.95 -22.54
C LEU A 126 -19.05 -10.56 -22.53
N SER A 127 -19.68 -10.67 -21.37
CA SER A 127 -21.04 -11.19 -21.26
C SER A 127 -22.07 -10.30 -22.00
N ALA A 128 -21.92 -8.99 -21.92
CA ALA A 128 -22.77 -8.05 -22.64
C ALA A 128 -22.64 -8.19 -24.17
N ILE A 129 -21.41 -8.36 -24.67
CA ILE A 129 -21.15 -8.59 -26.10
C ILE A 129 -21.80 -9.90 -26.56
N ILE A 130 -21.66 -10.99 -25.81
CA ILE A 130 -22.26 -12.28 -26.12
C ILE A 130 -23.79 -12.16 -26.18
N CYS A 131 -24.43 -11.53 -25.19
CA CYS A 131 -25.86 -11.30 -25.17
C CYS A 131 -26.33 -10.46 -26.37
N PHE A 132 -25.58 -9.43 -26.73
CA PHE A 132 -25.89 -8.59 -27.89
C PHE A 132 -25.84 -9.38 -29.21
N VAL A 133 -24.79 -10.17 -29.41
CA VAL A 133 -24.64 -11.01 -30.62
C VAL A 133 -25.77 -12.03 -30.71
N ILE A 134 -26.12 -12.72 -29.59
CA ILE A 134 -27.27 -13.64 -29.57
C ILE A 134 -28.56 -12.94 -29.89
N GLY A 135 -28.77 -11.72 -29.39
CA GLY A 135 -29.93 -10.88 -29.68
C GLY A 135 -30.07 -10.58 -31.15
N ILE A 136 -28.99 -10.18 -31.81
CA ILE A 136 -28.96 -9.91 -33.26
C ILE A 136 -29.27 -11.19 -34.04
N ILE A 137 -28.67 -12.32 -33.72
CA ILE A 137 -28.91 -13.60 -34.43
C ILE A 137 -30.39 -13.98 -34.33
N LYS A 138 -31.00 -13.87 -33.14
CA LYS A 138 -32.43 -14.17 -32.97
C LYS A 138 -33.33 -13.22 -33.78
N MET A 139 -32.99 -11.94 -33.80
CA MET A 139 -33.77 -10.93 -34.57
C MET A 139 -33.72 -11.18 -36.07
N VAL A 140 -32.54 -11.50 -36.62
CA VAL A 140 -32.33 -11.85 -38.02
C VAL A 140 -33.07 -13.14 -38.41
N LYS A 141 -33.05 -14.15 -37.51
CA LYS A 141 -33.75 -15.41 -37.73
C LYS A 141 -35.27 -15.21 -37.75
N ALA A 142 -35.83 -14.44 -36.82
CA ALA A 142 -37.25 -14.10 -36.76
C ALA A 142 -37.72 -13.31 -38.01
N SER A 143 -36.87 -12.46 -38.57
CA SER A 143 -37.18 -11.70 -39.80
C SER A 143 -37.14 -12.55 -41.11
N ARG A 144 -36.56 -13.76 -41.04
CA ARG A 144 -36.42 -14.68 -42.17
C ARG A 144 -37.49 -15.78 -42.22
N GLU A 145 -38.27 -15.97 -41.15
CA GLU A 145 -39.43 -16.88 -41.23
C GLU A 145 -40.52 -16.20 -42.01
N PRO A 146 -40.87 -16.74 -43.23
CA PRO A 146 -41.99 -16.20 -43.99
C PRO A 146 -43.28 -16.43 -43.21
N GLN A 147 -44.07 -15.38 -43.07
CA GLN A 147 -45.44 -15.48 -42.59
C GLN A 147 -46.17 -16.50 -43.48
N ALA A 148 -46.35 -17.70 -42.93
CA ALA A 148 -47.24 -18.67 -43.57
C ALA A 148 -48.67 -18.17 -43.32
N ASP A 149 -49.08 -17.31 -44.26
CA ASP A 149 -50.45 -16.78 -44.34
C ASP A 149 -51.39 -17.94 -44.53
N GLY A 150 -52.29 -18.08 -43.56
CA GLY A 150 -53.46 -18.89 -43.67
C GLY A 150 -54.37 -18.42 -44.82
N VAL A 151 -54.74 -19.37 -45.59
CA VAL A 151 -55.95 -19.33 -46.41
C VAL A 151 -57.05 -20.08 -45.69
#